data_9270bca0d28e8072caceabf37d88407c
#
_entry.id   9270bca0d28e8072caceabf37d88407c
#
_cell.length_a   1.000
_cell.length_b   1.000
_cell.length_c   1.000
_cell.angle_alpha   90.00
_cell.angle_beta   90.00
_cell.angle_gamma   90.00
#
_symmetry.space_group_name_H-M   'P 1'
#
loop_
_entity.id
_entity.type
_entity.pdbx_description
1 polymer ?
#
loop_
_entity_poly.entity_id
_entity_poly.type
_entity_poly.pdbx_seq_one_letter_code
_entity_poly.pdbx_strand_id
1 'polypeptide(L)'
;NNRTPFGPPDWNWKGLTKDIPTMPKVLQQAGYKTIHIGKAHFGCMDSEGENPLNLGFDVDIAGSGIGHPGSYYGEWGYGHIKGSKARAVPDLEKYHGTDTFLSEALTIEANREIAKAVEEKRPFYLNMAHYAVHAPFQADKRFLSRYTDPNKKEQAKAFATLIEGMDKSLGDIMDQLEKLGIAENTLIFFLGDNGGDAPLGEERGYGSSAPLRGKKGTEFEGCLLYTSPS
;
A
#
# COMPACT_ATOMS: atom_id res chain seq x y z
N ASN A 1 4.25 17.81 1.36
CA ASN A 1 4.09 18.17 2.77
C ASN A 1 2.81 17.52 3.31
N ASN A 2 2.94 16.38 3.99
CA ASN A 2 1.79 15.59 4.46
C ASN A 2 1.13 16.16 5.75
N ARG A 3 1.41 17.41 6.07
CA ARG A 3 0.79 18.13 7.21
C ARG A 3 -0.39 19.02 6.79
N THR A 4 -0.67 19.11 5.49
CA THR A 4 -1.81 19.89 5.00
C THR A 4 -3.10 19.10 5.16
N PRO A 5 -4.19 19.76 5.56
CA PRO A 5 -5.52 19.15 5.56
C PRO A 5 -5.91 18.65 4.17
N PHE A 6 -6.82 17.69 4.14
CA PHE A 6 -7.40 17.15 2.91
C PHE A 6 -8.58 18.00 2.42
N GLY A 7 -8.83 17.96 1.12
CA GLY A 7 -9.94 18.67 0.51
C GLY A 7 -9.70 20.17 0.32
N PRO A 8 -10.76 20.91 0.02
CA PRO A 8 -10.70 22.37 -0.12
C PRO A 8 -10.18 23.05 1.16
N PRO A 9 -9.47 24.19 1.05
CA PRO A 9 -8.85 24.85 2.20
C PRO A 9 -9.81 25.22 3.35
N ASP A 10 -11.07 25.45 3.02
CA ASP A 10 -12.13 25.79 3.97
C ASP A 10 -12.67 24.58 4.77
N TRP A 11 -12.44 23.36 4.31
CA TRP A 11 -12.86 22.15 5.02
C TRP A 11 -12.00 21.85 6.24
N ASN A 12 -10.72 22.22 6.21
CA ASN A 12 -9.75 21.94 7.27
C ASN A 12 -9.79 20.48 7.80
N TRP A 13 -10.13 19.54 6.94
CA TRP A 13 -10.25 18.14 7.31
C TRP A 13 -8.86 17.47 7.35
N LYS A 14 -8.46 17.03 8.53
CA LYS A 14 -7.14 16.44 8.77
C LYS A 14 -7.12 14.92 8.60
N GLY A 15 -8.24 14.30 8.32
CA GLY A 15 -8.39 12.85 8.19
C GLY A 15 -9.35 12.26 9.22
N LEU A 16 -9.27 10.95 9.37
CA LEU A 16 -10.09 10.22 10.32
C LEU A 16 -9.67 10.53 11.76
N THR A 17 -10.65 10.50 12.67
CA THR A 17 -10.42 10.67 14.11
C THR A 17 -10.68 9.36 14.86
N LYS A 18 -10.16 9.26 16.06
CA LYS A 18 -10.36 8.07 16.92
C LYS A 18 -11.81 7.78 17.27
N ASP A 19 -12.73 8.76 17.15
CA ASP A 19 -14.13 8.59 17.51
C ASP A 19 -14.98 8.04 16.36
N ILE A 20 -14.43 8.02 15.12
CA ILE A 20 -15.15 7.51 13.95
C ILE A 20 -15.28 5.98 14.05
N PRO A 21 -16.48 5.42 13.82
CA PRO A 21 -16.64 3.98 13.69
C PRO A 21 -15.92 3.49 12.42
N THR A 22 -15.03 2.53 12.58
CA THR A 22 -14.25 1.92 11.49
C THR A 22 -14.46 0.41 11.50
N MET A 23 -14.29 -0.22 10.33
CA MET A 23 -14.37 -1.68 10.24
C MET A 23 -13.36 -2.39 11.17
N PRO A 24 -12.09 -1.94 11.27
CA PRO A 24 -11.16 -2.54 12.23
C PRO A 24 -11.66 -2.52 13.67
N LYS A 25 -12.28 -1.42 14.14
CA LYS A 25 -12.86 -1.35 15.50
C LYS A 25 -13.96 -2.38 15.72
N VAL A 26 -14.84 -2.54 14.74
CA VAL A 26 -15.94 -3.52 14.83
C VAL A 26 -15.37 -4.93 14.88
N LEU A 27 -14.37 -5.25 14.04
CA LEU A 27 -13.73 -6.56 14.04
C LEU A 27 -12.91 -6.81 15.30
N GLN A 28 -12.22 -5.79 15.82
CA GLN A 28 -11.49 -5.87 17.09
C GLN A 28 -12.45 -6.19 18.25
N GLN A 29 -13.60 -5.53 18.31
CA GLN A 29 -14.65 -5.82 19.31
C GLN A 29 -15.24 -7.23 19.16
N ALA A 30 -15.24 -7.79 17.95
CA ALA A 30 -15.62 -9.16 17.67
C ALA A 30 -14.51 -10.19 17.96
N GLY A 31 -13.35 -9.77 18.50
CA GLY A 31 -12.25 -10.65 18.90
C GLY A 31 -11.20 -10.90 17.82
N TYR A 32 -11.32 -10.27 16.65
CA TYR A 32 -10.29 -10.37 15.62
C TYR A 32 -9.01 -9.65 16.04
N LYS A 33 -7.86 -10.21 15.66
CA LYS A 33 -6.60 -9.45 15.61
C LYS A 33 -6.61 -8.58 14.36
N THR A 34 -6.58 -7.29 14.53
CA THR A 34 -6.65 -6.33 13.44
C THR A 34 -5.27 -5.80 13.11
N ILE A 35 -4.84 -6.01 11.86
CA ILE A 35 -3.47 -5.78 11.40
C ILE A 35 -3.50 -4.82 10.22
N HIS A 36 -2.74 -3.74 10.31
CA HIS A 36 -2.46 -2.84 9.18
C HIS A 36 -0.99 -2.97 8.77
N ILE A 37 -0.75 -3.15 7.47
CA ILE A 37 0.62 -3.18 6.92
C ILE A 37 0.67 -2.37 5.65
N GLY A 38 1.53 -1.36 5.64
CA GLY A 38 1.79 -0.51 4.48
C GLY A 38 1.19 0.88 4.59
N LYS A 39 0.73 1.41 3.46
CA LYS A 39 0.22 2.78 3.36
C LYS A 39 -1.07 2.98 4.15
N ALA A 40 -1.03 3.80 5.17
CA ALA A 40 -2.23 4.22 5.90
C ALA A 40 -2.87 5.46 5.25
N HIS A 41 -2.26 6.62 5.40
CA HIS A 41 -2.76 7.89 4.87
C HIS A 41 -4.22 8.18 5.26
N PHE A 42 -4.66 7.69 6.44
CA PHE A 42 -6.01 7.93 6.98
C PHE A 42 -6.15 9.34 7.58
N GLY A 43 -5.05 10.01 7.77
CA GLY A 43 -4.93 11.39 8.22
C GLY A 43 -3.60 11.99 7.85
N CYS A 44 -3.50 13.32 7.88
CA CYS A 44 -2.23 14.00 7.69
C CYS A 44 -1.31 13.80 8.90
N MET A 45 -0.03 14.07 8.73
CA MET A 45 0.93 14.02 9.84
C MET A 45 0.50 14.95 10.98
N ASP A 46 0.78 14.54 12.20
CA ASP A 46 0.37 15.21 13.44
C ASP A 46 -1.16 15.23 13.68
N SER A 47 -1.93 14.35 13.01
CA SER A 47 -3.36 14.14 13.28
C SER A 47 -3.61 12.76 13.91
N GLU A 48 -4.81 12.56 14.45
CA GLU A 48 -5.20 11.25 15.03
C GLU A 48 -5.17 10.12 14.00
N GLY A 49 -5.60 10.40 12.76
CA GLY A 49 -5.63 9.45 11.66
C GLY A 49 -4.25 9.14 11.06
N GLU A 50 -3.18 9.82 11.50
CA GLU A 50 -1.82 9.43 11.13
C GLU A 50 -1.48 8.03 11.64
N ASN A 51 -1.96 7.70 12.83
CA ASN A 51 -1.66 6.42 13.48
C ASN A 51 -2.84 5.44 13.36
N PRO A 52 -2.71 4.36 12.57
CA PRO A 52 -3.74 3.33 12.41
C PRO A 52 -4.23 2.70 13.73
N LEU A 53 -3.42 2.65 14.77
CA LEU A 53 -3.81 2.13 16.08
C LEU A 53 -4.99 2.91 16.68
N ASN A 54 -5.10 4.21 16.40
CA ASN A 54 -6.25 5.03 16.82
C ASN A 54 -7.56 4.64 16.11
N LEU A 55 -7.46 3.90 15.00
CA LEU A 55 -8.59 3.53 14.15
C LEU A 55 -9.02 2.08 14.35
N GLY A 56 -8.49 1.41 15.37
CA GLY A 56 -8.91 0.06 15.76
C GLY A 56 -8.05 -1.06 15.20
N PHE A 57 -6.83 -0.76 14.77
CA PHE A 57 -5.84 -1.79 14.50
C PHE A 57 -5.08 -2.13 15.78
N ASP A 58 -4.83 -3.44 16.02
CA ASP A 58 -3.96 -3.94 17.10
C ASP A 58 -2.49 -3.81 16.71
N VAL A 59 -2.20 -3.94 15.42
CA VAL A 59 -0.85 -3.89 14.85
C VAL A 59 -0.83 -2.90 13.69
N ASP A 60 0.18 -2.05 13.68
CA ASP A 60 0.52 -1.21 12.54
C ASP A 60 1.99 -1.37 12.20
N ILE A 61 2.29 -1.61 10.93
CA ILE A 61 3.64 -1.68 10.39
C ILE A 61 3.68 -0.89 9.09
N ALA A 62 4.56 0.08 9.03
CA ALA A 62 4.75 0.95 7.88
C ALA A 62 3.60 1.94 7.61
N GLY A 63 2.62 2.04 8.52
CA GLY A 63 1.53 3.00 8.42
C GLY A 63 1.95 4.38 8.93
N SER A 64 1.51 5.42 8.25
CA SER A 64 1.68 6.81 8.71
C SER A 64 0.86 7.78 7.85
N GLY A 65 0.96 9.08 8.15
CA GLY A 65 0.36 10.14 7.34
C GLY A 65 1.02 10.38 5.97
N ILE A 66 2.05 9.58 5.58
CA ILE A 66 2.67 9.72 4.26
C ILE A 66 1.82 9.08 3.17
N GLY A 67 1.54 9.84 2.10
CA GLY A 67 0.74 9.36 0.98
C GLY A 67 1.51 8.52 -0.04
N HIS A 68 2.85 8.54 0.02
CA HIS A 68 3.74 7.74 -0.82
C HIS A 68 5.11 7.59 -0.17
N PRO A 69 5.89 6.54 -0.50
CA PRO A 69 7.21 6.36 0.06
C PRO A 69 8.20 7.36 -0.54
N GLY A 70 9.29 7.62 0.13
CA GLY A 70 10.41 8.36 -0.44
C GLY A 70 11.15 7.52 -1.50
N SER A 71 11.25 6.21 -1.26
CA SER A 71 11.87 5.22 -2.13
C SER A 71 11.27 3.84 -1.86
N TYR A 72 11.44 2.93 -2.83
CA TYR A 72 11.15 1.50 -2.66
C TYR A 72 12.38 0.68 -2.24
N TYR A 73 13.55 1.31 -2.13
CA TYR A 73 14.82 0.62 -1.86
C TYR A 73 15.17 0.62 -0.37
N GLY A 74 15.37 -0.57 0.18
CA GLY A 74 15.90 -0.77 1.53
C GLY A 74 17.31 -0.18 1.69
N GLU A 75 18.13 -0.22 0.63
CA GLU A 75 19.45 0.44 0.57
C GLU A 75 19.37 1.95 0.96
N TRP A 76 18.22 2.58 0.74
CA TRP A 76 17.97 3.99 1.05
C TRP A 76 17.15 4.20 2.32
N GLY A 77 16.82 3.11 3.03
CA GLY A 77 15.93 3.15 4.20
C GLY A 77 14.52 3.62 3.82
N TYR A 78 14.09 3.32 2.61
CA TYR A 78 12.79 3.72 2.03
C TYR A 78 12.54 5.24 2.04
N GLY A 79 13.57 6.06 2.29
CA GLY A 79 13.52 7.52 2.26
C GLY A 79 13.77 8.09 0.86
N HIS A 80 13.56 9.41 0.71
CA HIS A 80 13.63 10.09 -0.59
C HIS A 80 14.98 9.92 -1.32
N ILE A 81 16.07 9.97 -0.56
CA ILE A 81 17.43 9.66 -1.02
C ILE A 81 18.15 8.87 0.06
N LYS A 82 19.24 8.19 -0.30
CA LYS A 82 20.02 7.40 0.65
C LYS A 82 20.39 8.24 1.88
N GLY A 83 20.01 7.76 3.07
CA GLY A 83 20.23 8.42 4.35
C GLY A 83 19.25 9.54 4.70
N SER A 84 18.30 9.87 3.84
CA SER A 84 17.26 10.84 4.15
C SER A 84 16.10 10.19 4.91
N LYS A 85 15.62 10.89 5.94
CA LYS A 85 14.37 10.52 6.63
C LYS A 85 13.12 11.13 5.98
N ALA A 86 13.27 11.96 4.96
CA ALA A 86 12.14 12.56 4.28
C ALA A 86 11.29 11.48 3.59
N ARG A 87 10.03 11.35 4.00
CA ARG A 87 9.09 10.32 3.54
C ARG A 87 9.63 8.89 3.70
N ALA A 88 10.52 8.67 4.64
CA ALA A 88 10.93 7.33 5.01
C ALA A 88 9.71 6.57 5.54
N VAL A 89 9.55 5.34 5.10
CA VAL A 89 8.50 4.45 5.60
C VAL A 89 8.93 3.96 6.99
N PRO A 90 8.09 4.13 8.02
CA PRO A 90 8.44 3.74 9.39
C PRO A 90 8.44 2.21 9.58
N ASP A 91 8.93 1.76 10.73
CA ASP A 91 8.84 0.39 11.26
C ASP A 91 9.54 -0.69 10.41
N LEU A 92 10.36 -0.30 9.45
CA LEU A 92 11.08 -1.19 8.56
C LEU A 92 12.62 -1.06 8.70
N GLU A 93 13.11 -0.53 9.84
CA GLU A 93 14.53 -0.24 10.07
C GLU A 93 15.43 -1.47 9.91
N LYS A 94 14.92 -2.68 10.19
CA LYS A 94 15.65 -3.93 10.03
C LYS A 94 16.01 -4.26 8.57
N TYR A 95 15.34 -3.65 7.63
CA TYR A 95 15.62 -3.79 6.19
C TYR A 95 16.49 -2.66 5.64
N HIS A 96 16.82 -1.64 6.46
CA HIS A 96 17.66 -0.54 6.01
C HIS A 96 19.08 -1.01 5.67
N GLY A 97 19.58 -0.55 4.53
CA GLY A 97 20.91 -0.94 4.03
C GLY A 97 20.92 -2.28 3.30
N THR A 98 19.79 -2.96 3.18
CA THR A 98 19.65 -4.20 2.41
C THR A 98 19.09 -3.93 1.01
N ASP A 99 19.11 -4.92 0.13
CA ASP A 99 18.49 -4.90 -1.20
C ASP A 99 16.98 -5.26 -1.16
N THR A 100 16.41 -5.45 0.02
CA THR A 100 14.99 -5.80 0.20
C THR A 100 14.10 -4.67 -0.34
N PHE A 101 13.29 -4.99 -1.33
CA PHE A 101 12.35 -4.04 -1.92
C PHE A 101 11.15 -3.81 -1.00
N LEU A 102 10.53 -2.61 -1.02
CA LEU A 102 9.48 -2.25 -0.08
C LEU A 102 8.29 -3.24 -0.09
N SER A 103 7.82 -3.63 -1.28
CA SER A 103 6.72 -4.62 -1.38
C SER A 103 7.09 -5.97 -0.74
N GLU A 104 8.35 -6.39 -0.87
CA GLU A 104 8.88 -7.60 -0.24
C GLU A 104 8.92 -7.48 1.28
N ALA A 105 9.46 -6.37 1.80
CA ALA A 105 9.50 -6.11 3.23
C ALA A 105 8.10 -6.17 3.86
N LEU A 106 7.12 -5.50 3.24
CA LEU A 106 5.72 -5.53 3.70
C LEU A 106 5.14 -6.94 3.68
N THR A 107 5.46 -7.74 2.65
CA THR A 107 4.99 -9.13 2.54
C THR A 107 5.56 -10.02 3.64
N ILE A 108 6.84 -9.88 3.94
CA ILE A 108 7.49 -10.60 5.03
C ILE A 108 6.82 -10.27 6.37
N GLU A 109 6.53 -9.00 6.61
CA GLU A 109 5.84 -8.57 7.84
C GLU A 109 4.41 -9.11 7.89
N ALA A 110 3.68 -9.09 6.77
CA ALA A 110 2.33 -9.65 6.69
C ALA A 110 2.30 -11.13 7.06
N ASN A 111 3.18 -11.91 6.45
CA ASN A 111 3.29 -13.36 6.72
C ASN A 111 3.67 -13.64 8.17
N ARG A 112 4.51 -12.79 8.77
CA ARG A 112 4.87 -12.90 10.19
C ARG A 112 3.66 -12.65 11.11
N GLU A 113 2.90 -11.60 10.86
CA GLU A 113 1.75 -11.26 11.70
C GLU A 113 0.58 -12.23 11.52
N ILE A 114 0.38 -12.80 10.30
CA ILE A 114 -0.55 -13.90 10.07
C ILE A 114 -0.16 -15.12 10.93
N ALA A 115 1.12 -15.53 10.91
CA ALA A 115 1.60 -16.65 11.69
C ALA A 115 1.37 -16.44 13.19
N LYS A 116 1.65 -15.24 13.70
CA LYS A 116 1.38 -14.89 15.10
C LYS A 116 -0.11 -14.98 15.45
N ALA A 117 -1.00 -14.51 14.57
CA ALA A 117 -2.44 -14.61 14.83
C ALA A 117 -2.90 -16.08 14.94
N VAL A 118 -2.33 -16.96 14.12
CA VAL A 118 -2.59 -18.41 14.19
C VAL A 118 -2.06 -19.01 15.48
N GLU A 119 -0.84 -18.67 15.91
CA GLU A 119 -0.27 -19.10 17.18
C GLU A 119 -1.12 -18.65 18.38
N GLU A 120 -1.61 -17.40 18.33
CA GLU A 120 -2.53 -16.83 19.33
C GLU A 120 -3.94 -17.42 19.27
N LYS A 121 -4.24 -18.25 18.26
CA LYS A 121 -5.58 -18.81 18.00
C LYS A 121 -6.68 -17.74 17.88
N ARG A 122 -6.32 -16.61 17.31
CA ARG A 122 -7.25 -15.48 17.05
C ARG A 122 -7.60 -15.42 15.57
N PRO A 123 -8.87 -15.23 15.21
CA PRO A 123 -9.20 -14.79 13.85
C PRO A 123 -8.51 -13.46 13.58
N PHE A 124 -8.16 -13.19 12.34
CA PHE A 124 -7.48 -11.94 12.00
C PHE A 124 -8.16 -11.21 10.84
N TYR A 125 -7.95 -9.91 10.82
CA TYR A 125 -8.20 -9.02 9.70
C TYR A 125 -6.89 -8.36 9.33
N LEU A 126 -6.41 -8.61 8.12
CA LEU A 126 -5.21 -7.97 7.57
C LEU A 126 -5.60 -6.97 6.50
N ASN A 127 -5.30 -5.70 6.73
CA ASN A 127 -5.30 -4.66 5.71
C ASN A 127 -3.90 -4.51 5.12
N MET A 128 -3.64 -5.26 4.03
CA MET A 128 -2.39 -5.19 3.29
C MET A 128 -2.46 -4.05 2.27
N ALA A 129 -1.95 -2.89 2.62
CA ALA A 129 -2.03 -1.67 1.83
C ALA A 129 -0.66 -1.34 1.20
N HIS A 130 -0.39 -1.86 0.00
CA HIS A 130 0.85 -1.59 -0.69
C HIS A 130 1.04 -0.10 -1.00
N TYR A 131 2.28 0.40 -0.90
CA TYR A 131 2.65 1.69 -1.49
C TYR A 131 2.72 1.63 -3.03
N ALA A 132 3.03 0.47 -3.60
CA ALA A 132 2.96 0.21 -5.02
C ALA A 132 1.48 0.30 -5.49
N VAL A 133 1.23 0.89 -6.65
CA VAL A 133 2.18 1.32 -7.69
C VAL A 133 2.41 2.84 -7.67
N HIS A 134 2.38 3.51 -6.52
CA HIS A 134 2.56 4.96 -6.43
C HIS A 134 3.99 5.35 -6.80
N ALA A 135 4.17 6.56 -7.35
CA ALA A 135 5.52 7.12 -7.53
C ALA A 135 6.28 7.21 -6.18
N PRO A 136 7.62 7.14 -6.20
CA PRO A 136 8.51 7.14 -7.36
C PRO A 136 8.50 5.81 -8.11
N PHE A 137 8.52 5.88 -9.45
CA PHE A 137 8.56 4.66 -10.27
C PHE A 137 9.98 4.10 -10.27
N GLN A 138 10.27 3.26 -9.30
CA GLN A 138 11.55 2.57 -9.11
C GLN A 138 11.38 1.09 -9.40
N ALA A 139 12.32 0.53 -10.17
CA ALA A 139 12.24 -0.85 -10.61
C ALA A 139 12.58 -1.83 -9.47
N ASP A 140 11.75 -2.82 -9.30
CA ASP A 140 12.11 -4.00 -8.53
C ASP A 140 13.08 -4.85 -9.35
N LYS A 141 14.32 -4.91 -8.89
CA LYS A 141 15.42 -5.59 -9.60
C LYS A 141 15.13 -7.08 -9.81
N ARG A 142 14.30 -7.70 -8.98
CA ARG A 142 13.93 -9.12 -9.08
C ARG A 142 13.21 -9.45 -10.38
N PHE A 143 12.48 -8.48 -10.95
CA PHE A 143 11.63 -8.66 -12.13
C PHE A 143 12.13 -7.91 -13.37
N LEU A 144 13.07 -6.97 -13.23
CA LEU A 144 13.47 -6.07 -14.30
C LEU A 144 13.95 -6.77 -15.57
N SER A 145 14.57 -7.95 -15.44
CA SER A 145 15.05 -8.74 -16.58
C SER A 145 13.94 -9.23 -17.52
N ARG A 146 12.68 -9.19 -17.10
CA ARG A 146 11.52 -9.57 -17.92
C ARG A 146 11.08 -8.45 -18.89
N TYR A 147 11.49 -7.21 -18.63
CA TYR A 147 11.05 -6.00 -19.35
C TYR A 147 12.19 -5.43 -20.20
N THR A 148 12.57 -6.17 -21.24
CA THR A 148 13.74 -5.86 -22.09
C THR A 148 13.44 -5.05 -23.34
N ASP A 149 12.17 -4.72 -23.64
CA ASP A 149 11.80 -3.95 -24.84
C ASP A 149 12.49 -2.57 -24.82
N PRO A 150 13.40 -2.29 -25.78
CA PRO A 150 14.14 -1.04 -25.83
C PRO A 150 13.26 0.18 -26.15
N ASN A 151 12.06 -0.04 -26.70
CA ASN A 151 11.12 1.03 -27.07
C ASN A 151 10.27 1.49 -25.87
N LYS A 152 10.32 0.79 -24.74
CA LYS A 152 9.59 1.18 -23.53
C LYS A 152 10.43 2.09 -22.67
N LYS A 153 9.80 3.15 -22.14
CA LYS A 153 10.43 4.06 -21.19
C LYS A 153 10.82 3.32 -19.91
N GLU A 154 11.93 3.67 -19.30
CA GLU A 154 12.42 3.05 -18.06
C GLU A 154 11.38 3.16 -16.92
N GLN A 155 10.65 4.28 -16.85
CA GLN A 155 9.58 4.43 -15.87
C GLN A 155 8.40 3.45 -16.10
N ALA A 156 8.08 3.12 -17.36
CA ALA A 156 7.04 2.13 -17.67
C ALA A 156 7.49 0.72 -17.29
N LYS A 157 8.77 0.39 -17.52
CA LYS A 157 9.35 -0.88 -17.07
C LYS A 157 9.36 -0.97 -15.55
N ALA A 158 9.77 0.10 -14.87
CA ALA A 158 9.74 0.17 -13.42
C ALA A 158 8.32 -0.02 -12.88
N PHE A 159 7.34 0.65 -13.46
CA PHE A 159 5.93 0.51 -13.09
C PHE A 159 5.43 -0.95 -13.25
N ALA A 160 5.80 -1.61 -14.34
CA ALA A 160 5.47 -3.02 -14.54
C ALA A 160 6.06 -3.92 -13.45
N THR A 161 7.30 -3.68 -13.03
CA THR A 161 7.92 -4.44 -11.93
C THR A 161 7.26 -4.16 -10.57
N LEU A 162 6.69 -2.97 -10.35
CA LEU A 162 5.90 -2.67 -9.15
C LEU A 162 4.61 -3.52 -9.11
N ILE A 163 3.96 -3.70 -10.27
CA ILE A 163 2.78 -4.58 -10.38
C ILE A 163 3.17 -6.03 -10.09
N GLU A 164 4.25 -6.54 -10.71
CA GLU A 164 4.73 -7.89 -10.42
C GLU A 164 5.09 -8.10 -8.95
N GLY A 165 5.66 -7.08 -8.30
CA GLY A 165 5.94 -7.11 -6.86
C GLY A 165 4.69 -7.28 -6.00
N MET A 166 3.56 -6.65 -6.39
CA MET A 166 2.28 -6.84 -5.71
C MET A 166 1.66 -8.21 -5.99
N ASP A 167 1.71 -8.67 -7.24
CA ASP A 167 1.23 -9.99 -7.64
C ASP A 167 1.97 -11.09 -6.86
N LYS A 168 3.31 -10.99 -6.83
CA LYS A 168 4.12 -11.90 -6.01
C LYS A 168 3.77 -11.82 -4.53
N SER A 169 3.53 -10.63 -4.00
CA SER A 169 3.12 -10.46 -2.60
C SER A 169 1.83 -11.20 -2.28
N LEU A 170 0.83 -11.08 -3.16
CA LEU A 170 -0.43 -11.82 -3.01
C LEU A 170 -0.19 -13.34 -3.03
N GLY A 171 0.61 -13.81 -3.99
CA GLY A 171 1.00 -15.23 -4.07
C GLY A 171 1.69 -15.71 -2.79
N ASP A 172 2.68 -14.97 -2.28
CA ASP A 172 3.42 -15.33 -1.07
C ASP A 172 2.52 -15.35 0.19
N ILE A 173 1.50 -14.48 0.24
CA ILE A 173 0.50 -14.50 1.33
C ILE A 173 -0.40 -15.73 1.18
N MET A 174 -0.86 -16.04 -0.02
CA MET A 174 -1.68 -17.24 -0.28
C MET A 174 -0.92 -18.52 0.07
N ASP A 175 0.34 -18.64 -0.33
CA ASP A 175 1.22 -19.76 0.04
C ASP A 175 1.38 -19.88 1.55
N GLN A 176 1.47 -18.77 2.27
CA GLN A 176 1.53 -18.77 3.74
C GLN A 176 0.23 -19.26 4.37
N LEU A 177 -0.93 -18.86 3.84
CA LEU A 177 -2.23 -19.34 4.32
C LEU A 177 -2.38 -20.85 4.11
N GLU A 178 -1.96 -21.37 2.96
CA GLU A 178 -1.92 -22.81 2.68
C GLU A 178 -1.00 -23.55 3.66
N LYS A 179 0.23 -23.05 3.84
CA LYS A 179 1.22 -23.62 4.76
C LYS A 179 0.71 -23.68 6.20
N LEU A 180 -0.08 -22.71 6.61
CA LEU A 180 -0.67 -22.65 7.95
C LEU A 180 -1.98 -23.46 8.06
N GLY A 181 -2.48 -24.03 6.97
CA GLY A 181 -3.71 -24.83 6.93
C GLY A 181 -4.98 -24.01 7.16
N ILE A 182 -4.97 -22.72 6.81
CA ILE A 182 -6.11 -21.81 7.04
C ILE A 182 -6.68 -21.22 5.76
N ALA A 183 -6.17 -21.58 4.58
CA ALA A 183 -6.60 -21.01 3.30
C ALA A 183 -8.11 -21.16 3.07
N GLU A 184 -8.66 -22.34 3.28
CA GLU A 184 -10.10 -22.64 3.12
C GLU A 184 -11.01 -21.84 4.08
N ASN A 185 -10.46 -21.26 5.14
CA ASN A 185 -11.18 -20.45 6.13
C ASN A 185 -10.76 -18.96 6.07
N THR A 186 -10.15 -18.54 4.97
CA THR A 186 -9.70 -17.17 4.79
C THR A 186 -10.33 -16.55 3.53
N LEU A 187 -10.98 -15.42 3.71
CA LEU A 187 -11.52 -14.64 2.61
C LEU A 187 -10.52 -13.55 2.20
N ILE A 188 -10.20 -13.49 0.91
CA ILE A 188 -9.28 -12.50 0.34
C ILE A 188 -10.07 -11.55 -0.56
N PHE A 189 -9.94 -10.25 -0.31
CA PHE A 189 -10.40 -9.20 -1.21
C PHE A 189 -9.20 -8.50 -1.83
N PHE A 190 -9.17 -8.40 -3.14
CA PHE A 190 -8.19 -7.61 -3.87
C PHE A 190 -8.89 -6.42 -4.53
N LEU A 191 -8.49 -5.22 -4.14
CA LEU A 191 -9.13 -3.97 -4.57
C LEU A 191 -8.06 -2.94 -4.96
N GLY A 192 -8.34 -2.16 -6.01
CA GLY A 192 -7.64 -0.91 -6.27
C GLY A 192 -8.23 0.23 -5.44
N ASP A 193 -7.41 1.13 -4.93
CA ASP A 193 -7.86 2.31 -4.16
C ASP A 193 -8.35 3.46 -5.05
N ASN A 194 -7.85 3.52 -6.27
CA ASN A 194 -8.20 4.51 -7.29
C ASN A 194 -7.77 4.04 -8.69
N GLY A 195 -8.10 4.84 -9.71
CA GLY A 195 -7.69 4.60 -11.07
C GLY A 195 -6.17 4.59 -11.29
N GLY A 196 -5.74 3.99 -12.38
CA GLY A 196 -4.34 3.87 -12.75
C GLY A 196 -3.65 5.23 -12.97
N ASP A 197 -2.35 5.26 -12.70
CA ASP A 197 -1.47 6.40 -12.98
C ASP A 197 -0.18 5.94 -13.68
N ALA A 198 -0.32 4.92 -14.55
CA ALA A 198 0.81 4.35 -15.26
C ALA A 198 1.52 5.41 -16.13
N PRO A 199 2.87 5.48 -16.11
CA PRO A 199 3.65 6.45 -16.87
C PRO A 199 3.83 6.00 -18.32
N LEU A 200 2.72 5.85 -19.06
CA LEU A 200 2.71 5.32 -20.43
C LEU A 200 3.14 6.34 -21.49
N GLY A 201 3.32 7.59 -21.10
CA GLY A 201 3.81 8.65 -21.99
C GLY A 201 2.77 9.19 -22.96
N GLU A 202 1.53 9.12 -22.59
CA GLU A 202 0.43 9.54 -23.44
C GLU A 202 0.22 11.04 -23.41
N GLU A 203 0.10 11.62 -24.60
CA GLU A 203 -0.21 13.04 -24.77
C GLU A 203 -1.60 13.43 -24.25
N ARG A 204 -2.50 12.47 -24.02
CA ARG A 204 -3.90 12.71 -23.67
C ARG A 204 -4.39 12.07 -22.37
N GLY A 205 -3.55 11.36 -21.63
CA GLY A 205 -3.90 10.85 -20.30
C GLY A 205 -5.00 9.78 -20.24
N TYR A 206 -5.31 9.11 -21.35
CA TYR A 206 -6.42 8.17 -21.43
C TYR A 206 -6.06 6.71 -21.19
N GLY A 207 -4.78 6.34 -21.21
CA GLY A 207 -4.41 4.94 -21.43
C GLY A 207 -4.35 4.04 -20.21
N SER A 208 -4.19 4.59 -19.01
CA SER A 208 -3.92 3.72 -17.85
C SER A 208 -5.16 3.07 -17.25
N SER A 209 -6.35 3.52 -17.62
CA SER A 209 -7.62 3.00 -17.08
C SER A 209 -8.59 2.52 -18.19
N ALA A 210 -8.12 2.39 -19.44
CA ALA A 210 -8.96 1.93 -20.55
C ALA A 210 -9.66 0.61 -20.23
N PRO A 211 -10.94 0.43 -20.64
CA PRO A 211 -11.75 1.29 -21.50
C PRO A 211 -12.39 2.51 -20.81
N LEU A 212 -12.17 2.71 -19.52
CA LEU A 212 -12.66 3.87 -18.77
C LEU A 212 -11.88 5.12 -19.15
N ARG A 213 -12.55 6.27 -19.13
CA ARG A 213 -11.92 7.56 -19.46
C ARG A 213 -11.11 8.06 -18.29
N GLY A 214 -10.01 8.74 -18.61
CA GLY A 214 -9.16 9.39 -17.62
C GLY A 214 -8.23 8.45 -16.87
N LYS A 215 -7.70 8.96 -15.77
CA LYS A 215 -6.75 8.28 -14.89
C LYS A 215 -6.84 8.90 -13.51
N LYS A 216 -6.05 8.42 -12.55
CA LYS A 216 -5.90 9.03 -11.23
C LYS A 216 -5.74 10.56 -11.33
N GLY A 217 -6.53 11.30 -10.55
CA GLY A 217 -6.50 12.77 -10.51
C GLY A 217 -7.30 13.46 -11.62
N THR A 218 -8.11 12.75 -12.41
CA THR A 218 -9.05 13.33 -13.39
C THR A 218 -10.49 13.26 -12.85
N GLU A 219 -11.40 13.99 -13.53
CA GLU A 219 -12.84 14.00 -13.20
C GLU A 219 -13.61 12.81 -13.80
N PHE A 220 -12.93 11.91 -14.50
CA PHE A 220 -13.55 10.81 -15.24
C PHE A 220 -13.63 9.53 -14.42
N GLU A 221 -14.45 8.60 -14.88
CA GLU A 221 -14.71 7.31 -14.25
C GLU A 221 -13.45 6.44 -14.07
N GLY A 222 -12.44 6.62 -14.90
CA GLY A 222 -11.15 5.93 -14.76
C GLY A 222 -10.29 6.42 -13.58
N CYS A 223 -10.73 7.45 -12.85
CA CYS A 223 -10.08 7.91 -11.63
C CYS A 223 -10.62 7.25 -10.36
N LEU A 224 -11.91 6.90 -10.36
CA LEU A 224 -12.64 6.55 -9.15
C LEU A 224 -12.96 5.06 -9.09
N LEU A 225 -13.07 4.53 -7.88
CA LEU A 225 -13.69 3.23 -7.59
C LEU A 225 -15.20 3.18 -7.95
N TYR A 226 -15.74 4.26 -8.49
CA TYR A 226 -17.15 4.49 -8.69
C TYR A 226 -17.80 3.61 -9.77
N THR A 227 -17.04 2.87 -10.53
CA THR A 227 -17.53 2.10 -11.67
C THR A 227 -17.73 0.61 -11.39
N SER A 228 -17.93 0.25 -10.14
CA SER A 228 -18.52 -1.06 -9.87
C SER A 228 -19.98 -0.98 -10.34
N PRO A 229 -20.43 -1.79 -11.31
CA PRO A 229 -21.83 -1.83 -11.67
C PRO A 229 -22.62 -2.28 -10.43
N SER A 230 -23.47 -1.38 -9.96
CA SER A 230 -24.49 -1.70 -8.94
C SER A 230 -25.54 -2.63 -9.55
#